data_c49564a5703fdfae3509612e67e0ba7b
#
_entry.id   c49564a5703fdfae3509612e67e0ba7b
#
_cell.length_a   1.000
_cell.length_b   1.000
_cell.length_c   1.000
_cell.angle_alpha   90.00
_cell.angle_beta   90.00
_cell.angle_gamma   90.00
#
_symmetry.space_group_name_H-M   'P 1'
#
loop_
_entity.id
_entity.type
_entity.pdbx_description
1 polymer ?
#
loop_
_entity_poly.entity_id
_entity_poly.type
_entity_poly.pdbx_seq_one_letter_code
_entity_poly.pdbx_strand_id
1 'polypeptide(L)'
;MTTRGGTWKRLHVSDRFDISVETPQGSVPLSHFSAGCRDAAHFSLRIALTALITSEPLPLLLDEVAARLDDTRTAQLLLLLRELCAAGGQCLLFTCHDRERALLLGEKYAHILL
;
A
#
# COMPACT_ATOMS: atom_id res chain seq x y z
N MET A 1 7.19 5.29 -9.56
CA MET A 1 5.93 4.87 -8.93
C MET A 1 5.19 6.08 -8.40
N THR A 2 3.93 6.21 -8.70
CA THR A 2 3.11 7.34 -8.29
C THR A 2 2.04 6.90 -7.29
N THR A 3 1.74 7.75 -6.30
CA THR A 3 0.63 7.56 -5.38
C THR A 3 -0.55 8.41 -5.83
N ARG A 4 -1.77 7.84 -5.82
CA ARG A 4 -2.99 8.58 -6.16
C ARG A 4 -3.34 9.58 -5.07
N GLY A 5 -3.78 10.77 -5.47
CA GLY A 5 -4.31 11.79 -4.57
C GLY A 5 -3.28 12.44 -3.64
N GLY A 6 -2.01 12.13 -3.80
CA GLY A 6 -0.93 12.71 -3.02
C GLY A 6 -0.19 13.79 -3.77
N THR A 7 0.59 14.59 -3.02
CA THR A 7 1.55 15.54 -3.58
C THR A 7 2.81 14.84 -4.09
N TRP A 8 2.91 13.54 -3.91
CA TRP A 8 4.05 12.73 -4.32
C TRP A 8 3.94 12.35 -5.78
N LYS A 9 5.01 12.51 -6.52
CA LYS A 9 5.07 12.10 -7.92
C LYS A 9 5.77 10.77 -8.08
N ARG A 10 6.81 10.54 -7.30
CA ARG A 10 7.70 9.40 -7.54
C ARG A 10 8.50 9.04 -6.30
N LEU A 11 8.74 7.74 -6.12
CA LEU A 11 9.71 7.24 -5.15
C LEU A 11 11.03 6.94 -5.85
N HIS A 12 12.13 7.31 -5.22
CA HIS A 12 13.46 6.96 -5.66
C HIS A 12 14.15 6.09 -4.62
N VAL A 13 14.78 5.02 -5.07
CA VAL A 13 15.61 4.16 -4.22
C VAL A 13 17.03 4.23 -4.76
N SER A 14 17.96 4.68 -3.91
CA SER A 14 19.37 4.78 -4.28
C SER A 14 20.03 3.39 -4.30
N ASP A 15 21.26 3.33 -4.81
CA ASP A 15 22.08 2.12 -4.77
C ASP A 15 22.46 1.68 -3.35
N ARG A 16 22.30 2.57 -2.36
CA ARG A 16 22.47 2.27 -0.93
C ARG A 16 21.14 1.98 -0.23
N PHE A 17 20.05 1.82 -0.99
CA PHE A 17 18.71 1.58 -0.48
C PHE A 17 18.12 2.74 0.33
N ASP A 18 18.62 3.96 0.14
CA ASP A 18 17.99 5.15 0.69
C ASP A 18 16.77 5.52 -0.13
N ILE A 19 15.63 5.73 0.53
CA ILE A 19 14.37 6.03 -0.14
C ILE A 19 14.09 7.52 0.00
N SER A 20 13.79 8.18 -1.11
CA SER A 20 13.36 9.57 -1.15
C SER A 20 12.10 9.71 -1.99
N VAL A 21 11.39 10.80 -1.76
CA VAL A 21 10.13 11.12 -2.44
C VAL A 21 10.32 12.39 -3.24
N GLU A 22 9.95 12.36 -4.51
CA GLU A 22 9.93 13.54 -5.35
C GLU A 22 8.65 14.34 -5.06
N THR A 23 8.83 15.55 -4.57
CA THR A 23 7.74 16.49 -4.28
C THR A 23 7.84 17.72 -5.18
N PRO A 24 6.79 18.57 -5.26
CA PRO A 24 6.88 19.82 -6.00
C PRO A 24 8.02 20.74 -5.54
N GLN A 25 8.47 20.59 -4.28
CA GLN A 25 9.55 21.37 -3.69
C GLN A 25 10.93 20.68 -3.80
N GLY A 26 11.01 19.52 -4.44
CA GLY A 26 12.24 18.77 -4.61
C GLY A 26 12.19 17.38 -3.97
N SER A 27 13.34 16.74 -3.88
CA SER A 27 13.47 15.40 -3.32
C SER A 27 13.63 15.47 -1.80
N VAL A 28 12.81 14.71 -1.08
CA VAL A 28 12.78 14.68 0.40
C VAL A 28 12.98 13.25 0.88
N PRO A 29 13.90 13.01 1.84
CA PRO A 29 14.06 11.67 2.41
C PRO A 29 12.77 11.14 3.02
N LEU A 30 12.48 9.86 2.81
CA LEU A 30 11.26 9.24 3.34
C LEU A 30 11.16 9.34 4.86
N SER A 31 12.29 9.34 5.57
CA SER A 31 12.35 9.47 7.03
C SER A 31 11.76 10.78 7.56
N HIS A 32 11.60 11.81 6.71
CA HIS A 32 11.01 13.09 7.10
C HIS A 32 9.48 13.07 7.09
N PHE A 33 8.86 12.01 6.62
CA PHE A 33 7.40 11.90 6.53
C PHE A 33 6.82 11.22 7.77
N SER A 34 5.50 11.37 7.95
CA SER A 34 4.77 10.69 9.03
C SER A 34 4.83 9.17 8.90
N ALA A 35 4.53 8.47 10.00
CA ALA A 35 4.51 7.00 9.99
C ALA A 35 3.54 6.44 8.94
N GLY A 36 2.34 7.02 8.81
CA GLY A 36 1.38 6.61 7.80
C GLY A 36 1.89 6.81 6.37
N CYS A 37 2.54 7.94 6.11
CA CYS A 37 3.14 8.19 4.80
C CYS A 37 4.26 7.20 4.49
N ARG A 38 5.10 6.90 5.47
CA ARG A 38 6.18 5.92 5.31
C ARG A 38 5.63 4.52 5.03
N ASP A 39 4.57 4.11 5.74
CA ASP A 39 3.92 2.82 5.52
C ASP A 39 3.33 2.72 4.11
N ALA A 40 2.67 3.77 3.64
CA ALA A 40 2.13 3.82 2.29
C ALA A 40 3.24 3.70 1.23
N ALA A 41 4.37 4.37 1.44
CA ALA A 41 5.51 4.31 0.54
C ALA A 41 6.13 2.90 0.51
N HIS A 42 6.35 2.29 1.68
CA HIS A 42 6.90 0.93 1.77
C HIS A 42 5.96 -0.09 1.12
N PHE A 43 4.67 0.03 1.34
CA PHE A 43 3.69 -0.84 0.71
C PHE A 43 3.72 -0.71 -0.81
N SER A 44 3.74 0.52 -1.31
CA SER A 44 3.82 0.81 -2.74
C SER A 44 5.09 0.23 -3.37
N LEU A 45 6.22 0.36 -2.68
CA LEU A 45 7.50 -0.19 -3.12
C LEU A 45 7.45 -1.72 -3.16
N ARG A 46 6.85 -2.36 -2.16
CA ARG A 46 6.68 -3.81 -2.12
C ARG A 46 5.91 -4.31 -3.34
N ILE A 47 4.81 -3.66 -3.69
CA ILE A 47 4.02 -4.02 -4.88
C ILE A 47 4.86 -3.88 -6.15
N ALA A 48 5.58 -2.77 -6.30
CA ALA A 48 6.42 -2.53 -7.48
C ALA A 48 7.54 -3.55 -7.62
N LEU A 49 8.22 -3.88 -6.52
CA LEU A 49 9.31 -4.88 -6.53
C LEU A 49 8.79 -6.28 -6.84
N THR A 50 7.62 -6.64 -6.31
CA THR A 50 7.00 -7.94 -6.62
C THR A 50 6.73 -8.06 -8.12
N ALA A 51 6.23 -7.01 -8.74
CA ALA A 51 5.97 -6.99 -10.18
C ALA A 51 7.24 -7.12 -11.02
N LEU A 52 8.40 -6.65 -10.51
CA LEU A 52 9.68 -6.80 -11.19
C LEU A 52 10.28 -8.20 -11.06
N ILE A 53 10.02 -8.89 -9.93
CA ILE A 53 10.62 -10.19 -9.64
C ILE A 53 9.89 -11.31 -10.37
N THR A 54 8.57 -11.22 -10.50
CA THR A 54 7.77 -12.28 -11.10
C THR A 54 6.67 -11.72 -11.97
N SER A 55 6.36 -12.42 -13.06
CA SER A 55 5.20 -12.15 -13.91
C SER A 55 3.94 -12.86 -13.41
N GLU A 56 4.09 -13.83 -12.50
CA GLU A 56 2.96 -14.55 -11.93
C GLU A 56 2.41 -13.81 -10.72
N PRO A 57 1.06 -13.75 -10.56
CA PRO A 57 0.48 -13.13 -9.37
C PRO A 57 0.79 -13.97 -8.12
N LEU A 58 1.47 -13.36 -7.17
CA LEU A 58 1.78 -13.97 -5.87
C LEU A 58 0.75 -13.53 -4.84
N PRO A 59 0.36 -14.43 -3.91
CA PRO A 59 -0.48 -14.04 -2.78
C PRO A 59 0.23 -12.99 -1.91
N LEU A 60 -0.50 -11.95 -1.51
CA LEU A 60 -0.02 -10.93 -0.59
C LEU A 60 -0.54 -11.22 0.81
N LEU A 61 0.36 -11.34 1.76
CA LEU A 61 0.05 -11.47 3.18
C LEU A 61 0.31 -10.12 3.83
N LEU A 62 -0.76 -9.49 4.35
CA LEU A 62 -0.71 -8.14 4.89
C LEU A 62 -1.16 -8.18 6.35
N ASP A 63 -0.25 -7.85 7.25
CA ASP A 63 -0.51 -7.87 8.69
C ASP A 63 -0.56 -6.44 9.22
N GLU A 64 -1.76 -5.98 9.61
CA GLU A 64 -1.99 -4.65 10.16
C GLU A 64 -1.44 -3.52 9.28
N VAL A 65 -1.49 -3.69 7.96
CA VAL A 65 -0.86 -2.77 7.01
C VAL A 65 -1.45 -1.36 7.04
N ALA A 66 -2.71 -1.23 7.45
CA ALA A 66 -3.42 0.04 7.51
C ALA A 66 -3.46 0.66 8.91
N ALA A 67 -2.80 0.06 9.90
CA ALA A 67 -2.91 0.48 11.31
C ALA A 67 -2.55 1.95 11.54
N ARG A 68 -1.59 2.49 10.79
CA ARG A 68 -1.13 3.88 10.90
C ARG A 68 -1.61 4.78 9.78
N LEU A 69 -2.51 4.29 8.92
CA LEU A 69 -3.09 5.09 7.84
C LEU A 69 -4.37 5.77 8.32
N ASP A 70 -4.62 6.97 7.80
CA ASP A 70 -5.91 7.63 7.97
C ASP A 70 -6.99 6.94 7.13
N ASP A 71 -8.24 7.36 7.29
CA ASP A 71 -9.37 6.72 6.60
C ASP A 71 -9.27 6.87 5.08
N THR A 72 -8.81 8.01 4.59
CA THR A 72 -8.65 8.26 3.16
C THR A 72 -7.60 7.32 2.55
N ARG A 73 -6.44 7.20 3.19
CA ARG A 73 -5.38 6.30 2.72
C ARG A 73 -5.73 4.84 2.87
N THR A 74 -6.45 4.48 3.94
CA THR A 74 -6.96 3.13 4.12
C THR A 74 -7.91 2.76 2.98
N ALA A 75 -8.83 3.64 2.62
CA ALA A 75 -9.74 3.42 1.49
C ALA A 75 -8.98 3.27 0.17
N GLN A 76 -7.95 4.07 -0.08
CA GLN A 76 -7.10 3.96 -1.25
C GLN A 76 -6.33 2.64 -1.30
N LEU A 77 -5.81 2.18 -0.15
CA LEU A 77 -5.15 0.90 -0.03
C LEU A 77 -6.09 -0.25 -0.39
N LEU A 78 -7.29 -0.25 0.17
CA LEU A 78 -8.28 -1.29 -0.10
C LEU A 78 -8.73 -1.29 -1.55
N LEU A 79 -8.84 -0.12 -2.18
CA LEU A 79 -9.14 -0.02 -3.60
C LEU A 79 -8.01 -0.63 -4.45
N LEU A 80 -6.77 -0.38 -4.10
CA LEU A 80 -5.62 -0.98 -4.78
C LEU A 80 -5.62 -2.51 -4.63
N LEU A 81 -5.88 -3.02 -3.43
CA LEU A 81 -5.98 -4.47 -3.20
C LEU A 81 -7.11 -5.10 -4.01
N ARG A 82 -8.24 -4.43 -4.11
CA ARG A 82 -9.36 -4.86 -4.95
C ARG A 82 -8.96 -4.95 -6.41
N GLU A 83 -8.25 -3.95 -6.93
CA GLU A 83 -7.77 -3.94 -8.31
C GLU A 83 -6.77 -5.08 -8.55
N LEU A 84 -5.88 -5.35 -7.61
CA LEU A 84 -4.94 -6.47 -7.70
C LEU A 84 -5.64 -7.83 -7.72
N CYS A 85 -6.68 -7.99 -6.89
CA CYS A 85 -7.46 -9.22 -6.86
C CYS A 85 -8.28 -9.40 -8.15
N ALA A 86 -8.84 -8.31 -8.70
CA ALA A 86 -9.56 -8.36 -9.97
C ALA A 86 -8.66 -8.75 -11.14
N ALA A 87 -7.36 -8.46 -11.06
CA ALA A 87 -6.37 -8.85 -12.06
C ALA A 87 -5.85 -10.29 -11.87
N GLY A 88 -6.44 -11.07 -10.96
CA GLY A 88 -6.07 -12.46 -10.70
C GLY A 88 -5.21 -12.68 -9.47
N GLY A 89 -4.87 -11.62 -8.73
CA GLY A 89 -4.11 -11.72 -7.48
C GLY A 89 -4.96 -12.21 -6.31
N GLN A 90 -4.29 -12.56 -5.22
CA GLN A 90 -4.93 -12.95 -3.98
C GLN A 90 -4.31 -12.18 -2.81
N CYS A 91 -5.16 -11.65 -1.92
CA CYS A 91 -4.72 -10.90 -0.75
C CYS A 91 -5.32 -11.49 0.51
N LEU A 92 -4.48 -11.67 1.53
CA LEU A 92 -4.90 -12.04 2.86
C LEU A 92 -4.57 -10.87 3.79
N LEU A 93 -5.60 -10.24 4.33
CA LEU A 93 -5.46 -9.08 5.21
C LEU A 93 -5.78 -9.49 6.64
N PHE A 94 -4.79 -9.39 7.51
CA PHE A 94 -4.94 -9.62 8.95
C PHE A 94 -5.08 -8.27 9.64
N THR A 95 -6.19 -8.06 10.34
CA THR A 95 -6.44 -6.81 11.05
C THR A 95 -7.27 -7.08 12.32
N CYS A 96 -7.04 -6.27 13.36
CA CYS A 96 -7.87 -6.23 14.54
C CYS A 96 -8.86 -5.05 14.53
N HIS A 97 -8.91 -4.28 13.44
CA HIS A 97 -9.75 -3.09 13.32
C HIS A 97 -10.98 -3.37 12.45
N ASP A 98 -12.15 -2.89 12.87
CA ASP A 98 -13.38 -3.02 12.10
C ASP A 98 -13.45 -2.04 10.92
N ARG A 99 -12.60 -1.04 10.89
CA ARG A 99 -12.58 0.00 9.85
C ARG A 99 -12.42 -0.58 8.45
N GLU A 100 -11.48 -1.50 8.25
CA GLU A 100 -11.24 -2.12 6.96
C GLU A 100 -12.44 -2.94 6.51
N ARG A 101 -13.06 -3.65 7.43
CA ARG A 101 -14.27 -4.41 7.16
C ARG A 101 -15.41 -3.49 6.72
N ALA A 102 -15.60 -2.36 7.42
CA ALA A 102 -16.64 -1.40 7.08
C ALA A 102 -16.43 -0.82 5.68
N LEU A 103 -15.17 -0.54 5.29
CA LEU A 103 -14.84 -0.02 3.98
C LEU A 103 -14.97 -1.06 2.86
N LEU A 104 -14.99 -2.36 3.20
CA LEU A 104 -15.17 -3.45 2.24
C LEU A 104 -16.62 -3.88 2.07
N LEU A 105 -17.57 -3.20 2.70
CA LEU A 105 -18.98 -3.52 2.53
C LEU A 105 -19.39 -3.50 1.05
N GLY A 106 -20.05 -4.56 0.62
CA GLY A 106 -20.47 -4.73 -0.78
C GLY A 106 -19.43 -5.39 -1.68
N GLU A 107 -18.21 -5.59 -1.20
CA GLU A 107 -17.17 -6.29 -1.96
C GLU A 107 -17.19 -7.79 -1.67
N LYS A 108 -16.72 -8.57 -2.64
CA LYS A 108 -16.58 -10.03 -2.47
C LYS A 108 -15.31 -10.35 -1.72
N TYR A 109 -15.47 -10.77 -0.47
CA TYR A 109 -14.35 -11.25 0.33
C TYR A 109 -14.84 -12.27 1.36
N ALA A 110 -13.95 -13.13 1.81
CA ALA A 110 -14.23 -14.04 2.92
C ALA A 110 -13.76 -13.41 4.22
N HIS A 111 -14.63 -13.34 5.21
CA HIS A 111 -14.30 -12.84 6.54
C HIS A 111 -14.17 -14.02 7.49
N ILE A 112 -13.00 -14.13 8.12
CA ILE A 112 -12.70 -15.19 9.08
C ILE A 112 -12.42 -14.53 10.43
N LEU A 113 -13.23 -14.86 11.42
CA LEU A 113 -13.04 -14.38 12.79
C LEU A 113 -12.21 -15.40 13.55
N LEU A 114 -11.09 -14.96 14.06
CA LEU A 114 -10.18 -15.81 14.83
C LEU A 114 -10.42 -15.67 16.35
#